data_98cf8fd5ef089507c9bcb60593732269
#
_entry.id   98cf8fd5ef089507c9bcb60593732269
#
_cell.length_a   1.000
_cell.length_b   1.000
_cell.length_c   1.000
_cell.angle_alpha   90.00
_cell.angle_beta   90.00
_cell.angle_gamma   90.00
#
_symmetry.space_group_name_H-M   'P 1'
#
loop_
_entity.id
_entity.type
_entity.pdbx_description
1 polymer ?
#
loop_
_entity_poly.entity_id
_entity_poly.type
_entity_poly.pdbx_seq_one_letter_code
_entity_poly.pdbx_strand_id
1 'polypeptide(L)'
;IRDRMHTPTVLTETVADTLMALVLSTARRVVEVAERVKAGEWTASIGPDWYGTDVHHKTLGIVGMGRIGMALAQRAHFGFNMPILYNARRHHKEAEERFNARYCDLDTLLQESDFVCLILPLTDETHHLFGAEQFAKMKSSAIFINAGRGPVVDENALIAALQKGEIHAAGLDVFEQEPLSVDSPLLSMANVVAVPHIGSATHETRYGMAACAVDNLIDALQGKVEKNCVNPHVAD
;
A
#
# COMPACT_ATOMS: atom_id res chain seq x y z
N ILE A 1 26.35 -13.81 12.71
CA ILE A 1 26.20 -12.35 12.60
C ILE A 1 25.11 -11.97 13.56
N ARG A 2 25.44 -11.24 14.63
CA ARG A 2 24.48 -10.81 15.65
C ARG A 2 23.67 -9.58 15.22
N ASP A 3 24.26 -8.71 14.39
CA ASP A 3 23.65 -7.44 14.00
C ASP A 3 22.78 -7.59 12.77
N ARG A 4 21.54 -7.08 12.85
CA ARG A 4 20.61 -7.03 11.74
C ARG A 4 20.59 -5.63 11.15
N MET A 5 20.92 -5.50 9.87
CA MET A 5 20.96 -4.25 9.14
C MET A 5 19.82 -4.17 8.15
N HIS A 6 19.33 -2.97 7.86
CA HIS A 6 18.28 -2.74 6.87
C HIS A 6 18.61 -1.55 5.94
N THR A 7 17.83 -1.34 4.90
CA THR A 7 18.02 -0.27 3.91
C THR A 7 16.82 0.71 3.92
N PRO A 8 16.61 1.46 5.02
CA PRO A 8 15.30 2.03 5.37
C PRO A 8 14.84 3.20 4.50
N THR A 9 15.74 3.89 3.81
CA THR A 9 15.42 5.14 3.07
C THR A 9 15.39 4.95 1.57
N VAL A 10 16.09 3.95 1.04
CA VAL A 10 16.34 3.79 -0.39
C VAL A 10 15.06 3.55 -1.20
N LEU A 11 14.08 2.83 -0.63
CA LEU A 11 12.86 2.40 -1.32
C LEU A 11 11.64 3.32 -1.09
N THR A 12 11.76 4.37 -0.29
CA THR A 12 10.61 5.18 0.15
C THR A 12 9.81 5.75 -1.02
N GLU A 13 10.48 6.42 -1.93
CA GLU A 13 9.84 7.09 -3.08
C GLU A 13 9.25 6.07 -4.06
N THR A 14 9.99 5.00 -4.35
CA THR A 14 9.58 3.96 -5.29
C THR A 14 8.33 3.21 -4.82
N VAL A 15 8.25 2.89 -3.51
CA VAL A 15 7.04 2.26 -2.95
C VAL A 15 5.86 3.23 -2.98
N ALA A 16 6.09 4.52 -2.72
CA ALA A 16 5.04 5.53 -2.82
C ALA A 16 4.52 5.69 -4.26
N ASP A 17 5.39 5.57 -5.27
CA ASP A 17 5.01 5.55 -6.69
C ASP A 17 4.13 4.33 -7.00
N THR A 18 4.51 3.13 -6.51
CA THR A 18 3.73 1.91 -6.68
C THR A 18 2.36 2.03 -6.01
N LEU A 19 2.28 2.61 -4.81
CA LEU A 19 1.00 2.88 -4.14
C LEU A 19 0.08 3.77 -4.98
N MET A 20 0.60 4.87 -5.54
CA MET A 20 -0.17 5.73 -6.44
C MET A 20 -0.56 5.01 -7.73
N ALA A 21 0.33 4.19 -8.28
CA ALA A 21 0.01 3.37 -9.46
C ALA A 21 -1.14 2.40 -9.17
N LEU A 22 -1.15 1.73 -8.00
CA LEU A 22 -2.25 0.87 -7.58
C LEU A 22 -3.56 1.66 -7.38
N VAL A 23 -3.52 2.82 -6.70
CA VAL A 23 -4.67 3.71 -6.54
C VAL A 23 -5.28 4.05 -7.90
N LEU A 24 -4.47 4.53 -8.83
CA LEU A 24 -4.90 4.94 -10.16
C LEU A 24 -5.39 3.76 -11.00
N SER A 25 -4.62 2.67 -11.03
CA SER A 25 -4.94 1.49 -11.85
C SER A 25 -6.23 0.82 -11.41
N THR A 26 -6.45 0.73 -10.08
CA THR A 26 -7.66 0.14 -9.51
C THR A 26 -8.86 1.04 -9.71
N ALA A 27 -8.77 2.33 -9.36
CA ALA A 27 -9.86 3.28 -9.52
C ALA A 27 -10.30 3.46 -10.97
N ARG A 28 -9.35 3.50 -11.90
CA ARG A 28 -9.61 3.71 -13.33
C ARG A 28 -9.75 2.40 -14.10
N ARG A 29 -9.72 1.23 -13.42
CA ARG A 29 -9.87 -0.11 -14.01
C ARG A 29 -8.88 -0.36 -15.15
N VAL A 30 -7.66 0.21 -15.05
CA VAL A 30 -6.71 0.26 -16.18
C VAL A 30 -6.32 -1.14 -16.64
N VAL A 31 -6.05 -2.05 -15.71
CA VAL A 31 -5.62 -3.43 -16.03
C VAL A 31 -6.77 -4.18 -16.71
N GLU A 32 -7.95 -4.21 -16.10
CA GLU A 32 -9.13 -4.87 -16.65
C GLU A 32 -9.49 -4.35 -18.06
N VAL A 33 -9.59 -3.02 -18.20
CA VAL A 33 -9.93 -2.39 -19.49
C VAL A 33 -8.87 -2.67 -20.54
N ALA A 34 -7.58 -2.68 -20.17
CA ALA A 34 -6.51 -3.01 -21.11
C ALA A 34 -6.61 -4.46 -21.61
N GLU A 35 -6.95 -5.42 -20.74
CA GLU A 35 -7.15 -6.81 -21.16
C GLU A 35 -8.39 -6.97 -22.04
N ARG A 36 -9.48 -6.28 -21.75
CA ARG A 36 -10.68 -6.26 -22.61
C ARG A 36 -10.36 -5.73 -24.02
N VAL A 37 -9.55 -4.67 -24.13
CA VAL A 37 -9.10 -4.15 -25.43
C VAL A 37 -8.26 -5.19 -26.19
N LYS A 38 -7.32 -5.86 -25.50
CA LYS A 38 -6.51 -6.94 -26.11
C LYS A 38 -7.36 -8.14 -26.53
N ALA A 39 -8.45 -8.44 -25.81
CA ALA A 39 -9.41 -9.47 -26.16
C ALA A 39 -10.32 -9.08 -27.34
N GLY A 40 -10.21 -7.86 -27.88
CA GLY A 40 -11.02 -7.39 -29.02
C GLY A 40 -12.44 -6.94 -28.65
N GLU A 41 -12.70 -6.69 -27.36
CA GLU A 41 -14.03 -6.28 -26.88
C GLU A 41 -14.38 -4.81 -27.22
N TRP A 42 -13.39 -4.02 -27.57
CA TRP A 42 -13.63 -2.61 -27.91
C TRP A 42 -14.06 -2.47 -29.38
N THR A 43 -15.35 -2.57 -29.62
CA THR A 43 -15.96 -2.55 -30.96
C THR A 43 -16.80 -1.31 -31.24
N ALA A 44 -17.05 -0.46 -30.24
CA ALA A 44 -17.86 0.75 -30.35
C ALA A 44 -17.45 1.79 -29.29
N SER A 45 -18.11 2.96 -29.26
CA SER A 45 -17.94 3.94 -28.18
C SER A 45 -18.26 3.31 -26.82
N ILE A 46 -17.40 3.60 -25.81
CA ILE A 46 -17.55 3.01 -24.48
C ILE A 46 -18.78 3.55 -23.74
N GLY A 47 -19.44 2.68 -22.99
CA GLY A 47 -20.55 2.99 -22.09
C GLY A 47 -20.16 2.91 -20.61
N PRO A 48 -21.11 3.08 -19.67
CA PRO A 48 -20.88 3.07 -18.23
C PRO A 48 -20.20 1.82 -17.67
N ASP A 49 -20.36 0.68 -18.32
CA ASP A 49 -19.71 -0.59 -18.00
C ASP A 49 -18.18 -0.57 -18.14
N TRP A 50 -17.63 0.45 -18.80
CA TRP A 50 -16.19 0.71 -18.94
C TRP A 50 -15.68 1.79 -17.99
N TYR A 51 -16.57 2.50 -17.27
CA TYR A 51 -16.16 3.65 -16.46
C TYR A 51 -15.49 3.21 -15.17
N GLY A 52 -14.50 4.01 -14.75
CA GLY A 52 -13.88 3.94 -13.44
C GLY A 52 -14.37 5.06 -12.53
N THR A 53 -13.66 5.23 -11.43
CA THR A 53 -13.91 6.25 -10.39
C THR A 53 -12.85 7.33 -10.43
N ASP A 54 -13.22 8.58 -10.09
CA ASP A 54 -12.29 9.68 -9.93
C ASP A 54 -11.38 9.45 -8.70
N VAL A 55 -10.13 9.90 -8.83
CA VAL A 55 -9.15 9.87 -7.74
C VAL A 55 -8.97 11.27 -7.15
N HIS A 56 -8.89 12.30 -8.00
CA HIS A 56 -8.71 13.68 -7.56
C HIS A 56 -9.87 14.13 -6.64
N HIS A 57 -9.52 14.91 -5.62
CA HIS A 57 -10.45 15.44 -4.60
C HIS A 57 -11.17 14.38 -3.73
N LYS A 58 -10.83 13.10 -3.89
CA LYS A 58 -11.33 12.02 -3.03
C LYS A 58 -10.47 11.88 -1.78
N THR A 59 -11.07 11.45 -0.68
CA THR A 59 -10.36 11.30 0.60
C THR A 59 -9.47 10.07 0.59
N LEU A 60 -8.18 10.27 0.90
CA LEU A 60 -7.20 9.20 1.09
C LEU A 60 -6.97 8.97 2.59
N GLY A 61 -7.31 7.77 3.07
CA GLY A 61 -6.95 7.27 4.39
C GLY A 61 -5.62 6.50 4.34
N ILE A 62 -4.66 6.90 5.15
CA ILE A 62 -3.34 6.26 5.25
C ILE A 62 -3.22 5.58 6.61
N VAL A 63 -3.18 4.25 6.63
CA VAL A 63 -2.93 3.46 7.82
C VAL A 63 -1.44 3.16 7.90
N GLY A 64 -0.73 3.96 8.71
CA GLY A 64 0.73 3.93 8.82
C GLY A 64 1.43 5.15 8.22
N MET A 65 1.49 6.27 8.96
CA MET A 65 2.14 7.51 8.53
C MET A 65 3.66 7.50 8.84
N GLY A 66 4.36 6.50 8.28
CA GLY A 66 5.84 6.46 8.26
C GLY A 66 6.42 7.19 7.04
N ARG A 67 7.70 6.94 6.71
CA ARG A 67 8.36 7.56 5.55
C ARG A 67 7.57 7.37 4.25
N ILE A 68 7.11 6.14 3.98
CA ILE A 68 6.32 5.82 2.78
C ILE A 68 4.96 6.52 2.82
N GLY A 69 4.28 6.51 3.98
CA GLY A 69 3.01 7.22 4.15
C GLY A 69 3.13 8.73 3.90
N MET A 70 4.20 9.35 4.37
CA MET A 70 4.52 10.77 4.10
C MET A 70 4.74 11.03 2.60
N ALA A 71 5.50 10.17 1.92
CA ALA A 71 5.77 10.29 0.48
C ALA A 71 4.50 10.06 -0.35
N LEU A 72 3.63 9.14 0.06
CA LEU A 72 2.31 8.93 -0.54
C LEU A 72 1.41 10.15 -0.32
N ALA A 73 1.32 10.66 0.92
CA ALA A 73 0.52 11.84 1.26
C ALA A 73 0.93 13.07 0.41
N GLN A 74 2.23 13.27 0.22
CA GLN A 74 2.75 14.34 -0.65
C GLN A 74 2.23 14.24 -2.08
N ARG A 75 2.27 13.04 -2.68
CA ARG A 75 1.79 12.80 -4.04
C ARG A 75 0.28 13.02 -4.16
N ALA A 76 -0.46 12.46 -3.24
CA ALA A 76 -1.92 12.53 -3.23
C ALA A 76 -2.41 13.97 -3.00
N HIS A 77 -1.83 14.67 -2.03
CA HIS A 77 -2.22 16.03 -1.70
C HIS A 77 -1.90 17.02 -2.82
N PHE A 78 -0.64 17.08 -3.26
CA PHE A 78 -0.21 18.08 -4.25
C PHE A 78 -0.52 17.67 -5.69
N GLY A 79 -0.53 16.37 -6.01
CA GLY A 79 -0.79 15.92 -7.38
C GLY A 79 -2.28 15.75 -7.70
N PHE A 80 -3.09 15.41 -6.70
CA PHE A 80 -4.51 15.05 -6.90
C PHE A 80 -5.48 15.83 -6.03
N ASN A 81 -5.01 16.80 -5.23
CA ASN A 81 -5.83 17.58 -4.28
C ASN A 81 -6.67 16.69 -3.34
N MET A 82 -6.13 15.55 -2.93
CA MET A 82 -6.83 14.63 -2.02
C MET A 82 -6.74 15.13 -0.59
N PRO A 83 -7.87 15.24 0.15
CA PRO A 83 -7.84 15.33 1.60
C PRO A 83 -7.19 14.08 2.20
N ILE A 84 -6.31 14.27 3.20
CA ILE A 84 -5.55 13.18 3.82
C ILE A 84 -6.08 12.92 5.23
N LEU A 85 -6.53 11.70 5.49
CA LEU A 85 -6.73 11.15 6.83
C LEU A 85 -5.60 10.18 7.14
N TYR A 86 -5.19 10.11 8.41
CA TYR A 86 -4.21 9.10 8.76
C TYR A 86 -4.41 8.55 10.16
N ASN A 87 -4.06 7.28 10.31
CA ASN A 87 -3.96 6.57 11.56
C ASN A 87 -2.50 6.13 11.78
N ALA A 88 -1.97 6.40 12.95
CA ALA A 88 -0.61 6.04 13.35
C ALA A 88 -0.52 5.99 14.88
N ARG A 89 0.55 5.39 15.42
CA ARG A 89 0.78 5.32 16.87
C ARG A 89 0.96 6.68 17.56
N ARG A 90 1.23 7.73 16.80
CA ARG A 90 1.41 9.11 17.29
C ARG A 90 1.08 10.13 16.18
N HIS A 91 0.83 11.36 16.59
CA HIS A 91 0.68 12.48 15.66
C HIS A 91 1.95 12.74 14.86
N HIS A 92 1.78 13.09 13.61
CA HIS A 92 2.82 13.48 12.67
C HIS A 92 2.64 14.97 12.30
N LYS A 93 3.22 15.87 13.10
CA LYS A 93 3.11 17.33 12.89
C LYS A 93 3.47 17.75 11.47
N GLU A 94 4.54 17.18 10.91
CA GLU A 94 4.94 17.48 9.53
C GLU A 94 3.83 17.14 8.52
N ALA A 95 3.11 16.04 8.68
CA ALA A 95 2.00 15.69 7.81
C ALA A 95 0.83 16.67 7.96
N GLU A 96 0.53 17.07 9.19
CA GLU A 96 -0.54 18.02 9.51
C GLU A 96 -0.23 19.40 8.95
N GLU A 97 1.01 19.88 9.07
CA GLU A 97 1.44 21.20 8.58
C GLU A 97 1.59 21.26 7.05
N ARG A 98 2.15 20.22 6.42
CA ARG A 98 2.45 20.24 4.98
C ARG A 98 1.28 19.84 4.10
N PHE A 99 0.46 18.89 4.57
CA PHE A 99 -0.60 18.27 3.76
C PHE A 99 -2.00 18.52 4.33
N ASN A 100 -2.10 19.31 5.40
CA ASN A 100 -3.35 19.46 6.16
C ASN A 100 -3.96 18.11 6.52
N ALA A 101 -3.10 17.12 6.80
CA ALA A 101 -3.51 15.77 7.12
C ALA A 101 -4.18 15.72 8.49
N ARG A 102 -5.32 15.02 8.59
CA ARG A 102 -6.07 14.88 9.84
C ARG A 102 -5.77 13.54 10.50
N TYR A 103 -5.24 13.57 11.72
CA TYR A 103 -5.11 12.38 12.56
C TYR A 103 -6.50 11.92 13.04
N CYS A 104 -6.77 10.62 12.97
CA CYS A 104 -7.99 10.03 13.51
C CYS A 104 -7.78 8.57 13.93
N ASP A 105 -8.74 8.03 14.69
CA ASP A 105 -8.80 6.60 14.95
C ASP A 105 -9.08 5.81 13.67
N LEU A 106 -8.87 4.49 13.74
CA LEU A 106 -9.00 3.64 12.55
C LEU A 106 -10.44 3.60 12.04
N ASP A 107 -11.42 3.55 12.94
CA ASP A 107 -12.83 3.47 12.55
C ASP A 107 -13.29 4.71 11.78
N THR A 108 -12.93 5.88 12.26
CA THR A 108 -13.19 7.16 11.57
C THR A 108 -12.50 7.19 10.20
N LEU A 109 -11.24 6.73 10.12
CA LEU A 109 -10.51 6.67 8.85
C LEU A 109 -11.25 5.77 7.84
N LEU A 110 -11.67 4.57 8.26
CA LEU A 110 -12.35 3.61 7.39
C LEU A 110 -13.70 4.16 6.88
N GLN A 111 -14.47 4.80 7.76
CA GLN A 111 -15.80 5.34 7.43
C GLN A 111 -15.74 6.55 6.48
N GLU A 112 -14.71 7.38 6.59
CA GLU A 112 -14.65 8.63 5.85
C GLU A 112 -13.82 8.55 4.56
N SER A 113 -12.95 7.55 4.40
CA SER A 113 -12.05 7.43 3.25
C SER A 113 -12.73 6.84 2.02
N ASP A 114 -12.37 7.35 0.85
CA ASP A 114 -12.71 6.77 -0.45
C ASP A 114 -11.62 5.79 -0.92
N PHE A 115 -10.39 6.01 -0.48
CA PHE A 115 -9.25 5.13 -0.67
C PHE A 115 -8.61 4.85 0.68
N VAL A 116 -8.32 3.60 1.00
CA VAL A 116 -7.61 3.19 2.22
C VAL A 116 -6.31 2.51 1.84
N CYS A 117 -5.17 3.14 2.14
CA CYS A 117 -3.84 2.60 1.90
C CYS A 117 -3.22 2.08 3.19
N LEU A 118 -2.96 0.77 3.23
CA LEU A 118 -2.34 0.07 4.35
C LEU A 118 -0.83 -0.03 4.14
N ILE A 119 -0.06 0.58 5.07
CA ILE A 119 1.41 0.69 4.99
C ILE A 119 2.03 0.34 6.36
N LEU A 120 1.51 -0.67 7.02
CA LEU A 120 2.01 -1.12 8.31
C LEU A 120 3.07 -2.21 8.15
N PRO A 121 4.07 -2.25 9.05
CA PRO A 121 4.89 -3.45 9.21
C PRO A 121 4.06 -4.58 9.82
N LEU A 122 4.48 -5.82 9.58
CA LEU A 122 3.93 -6.98 10.28
C LEU A 122 4.56 -7.09 11.66
N THR A 123 3.74 -7.09 12.69
CA THR A 123 4.07 -7.39 14.10
C THR A 123 2.95 -8.24 14.68
N ASP A 124 3.12 -8.73 15.90
CA ASP A 124 2.07 -9.49 16.58
C ASP A 124 0.77 -8.67 16.72
N GLU A 125 0.89 -7.34 16.93
CA GLU A 125 -0.24 -6.43 17.07
C GLU A 125 -0.91 -6.05 15.73
N THR A 126 -0.21 -6.20 14.62
CA THR A 126 -0.74 -5.84 13.29
C THR A 126 -1.14 -7.06 12.47
N HIS A 127 -0.84 -8.27 12.93
CA HIS A 127 -1.29 -9.49 12.28
C HIS A 127 -2.81 -9.56 12.24
N HIS A 128 -3.39 -9.70 11.04
CA HIS A 128 -4.83 -9.71 10.78
C HIS A 128 -5.57 -8.49 11.37
N LEU A 129 -4.90 -7.34 11.46
CA LEU A 129 -5.52 -6.09 11.89
C LEU A 129 -6.70 -5.69 10.98
N PHE A 130 -6.61 -6.02 9.69
CA PHE A 130 -7.70 -5.87 8.74
C PHE A 130 -8.41 -7.20 8.53
N GLY A 131 -9.54 -7.35 9.17
CA GLY A 131 -10.47 -8.48 9.03
C GLY A 131 -11.86 -8.02 8.57
N ALA A 132 -12.83 -8.90 8.68
CA ALA A 132 -14.21 -8.65 8.25
C ALA A 132 -14.83 -7.39 8.89
N GLU A 133 -14.54 -7.13 10.17
CA GLU A 133 -15.03 -5.95 10.88
C GLU A 133 -14.51 -4.65 10.25
N GLN A 134 -13.22 -4.60 9.86
CA GLN A 134 -12.62 -3.41 9.28
C GLN A 134 -13.16 -3.16 7.87
N PHE A 135 -13.30 -4.19 7.05
CA PHE A 135 -13.91 -4.05 5.72
C PHE A 135 -15.37 -3.61 5.80
N ALA A 136 -16.16 -4.14 6.73
CA ALA A 136 -17.55 -3.74 6.94
C ALA A 136 -17.72 -2.26 7.37
N LYS A 137 -16.67 -1.64 7.94
CA LYS A 137 -16.68 -0.21 8.30
C LYS A 137 -16.32 0.72 7.14
N MET A 138 -15.73 0.19 6.07
CA MET A 138 -15.39 0.98 4.89
C MET A 138 -16.65 1.35 4.10
N LYS A 139 -16.56 2.40 3.29
CA LYS A 139 -17.63 2.71 2.32
C LYS A 139 -17.72 1.57 1.30
N SER A 140 -18.92 1.21 0.87
CA SER A 140 -19.10 0.22 -0.21
C SER A 140 -18.52 0.67 -1.55
N SER A 141 -18.28 1.96 -1.72
CA SER A 141 -17.58 2.55 -2.88
C SER A 141 -16.07 2.65 -2.66
N ALA A 142 -15.54 2.32 -1.48
CA ALA A 142 -14.12 2.49 -1.17
C ALA A 142 -13.24 1.47 -1.88
N ILE A 143 -12.00 1.89 -2.14
CA ILE A 143 -10.95 1.06 -2.72
C ILE A 143 -9.87 0.83 -1.67
N PHE A 144 -9.53 -0.44 -1.44
CA PHE A 144 -8.50 -0.86 -0.51
C PHE A 144 -7.18 -1.10 -1.22
N ILE A 145 -6.07 -0.55 -0.69
CA ILE A 145 -4.72 -0.71 -1.25
C ILE A 145 -3.79 -1.26 -0.17
N ASN A 146 -3.10 -2.35 -0.46
CA ASN A 146 -2.09 -2.92 0.44
C ASN A 146 -0.73 -3.04 -0.26
N ALA A 147 0.26 -2.28 0.22
CA ALA A 147 1.67 -2.41 -0.11
C ALA A 147 2.55 -2.43 1.16
N GLY A 148 1.97 -2.81 2.28
CA GLY A 148 2.66 -3.04 3.54
C GLY A 148 3.19 -4.47 3.65
N ARG A 149 2.41 -5.33 4.30
CA ARG A 149 2.65 -6.78 4.42
C ARG A 149 1.34 -7.54 4.31
N GLY A 150 1.35 -8.65 3.58
CA GLY A 150 0.14 -9.47 3.36
C GLY A 150 -0.55 -9.90 4.65
N PRO A 151 0.14 -10.53 5.62
CA PRO A 151 -0.51 -11.03 6.84
C PRO A 151 -1.01 -9.95 7.82
N VAL A 152 -0.92 -8.66 7.50
CA VAL A 152 -1.66 -7.60 8.22
C VAL A 152 -3.16 -7.66 7.89
N VAL A 153 -3.50 -8.32 6.79
CA VAL A 153 -4.86 -8.55 6.30
C VAL A 153 -5.22 -10.01 6.43
N ASP A 154 -6.39 -10.32 6.95
CA ASP A 154 -7.04 -11.62 6.74
C ASP A 154 -7.51 -11.67 5.28
N GLU A 155 -6.76 -12.42 4.43
CA GLU A 155 -7.01 -12.49 3.00
C GLU A 155 -8.37 -13.11 2.68
N ASN A 156 -8.85 -14.05 3.50
CA ASN A 156 -10.18 -14.62 3.34
C ASN A 156 -11.28 -13.59 3.61
N ALA A 157 -11.09 -12.75 4.61
CA ALA A 157 -12.03 -11.65 4.90
C ALA A 157 -12.05 -10.61 3.76
N LEU A 158 -10.89 -10.28 3.18
CA LEU A 158 -10.79 -9.40 2.01
C LEU A 158 -11.53 -9.98 0.80
N ILE A 159 -11.30 -11.26 0.48
CA ILE A 159 -12.00 -11.97 -0.61
C ILE A 159 -13.52 -11.91 -0.39
N ALA A 160 -13.98 -12.22 0.82
CA ALA A 160 -15.40 -12.18 1.16
C ALA A 160 -16.00 -10.77 1.02
N ALA A 161 -15.30 -9.74 1.46
CA ALA A 161 -15.72 -8.35 1.37
C ALA A 161 -15.85 -7.89 -0.10
N LEU A 162 -14.91 -8.26 -0.95
CA LEU A 162 -14.95 -7.98 -2.40
C LEU A 162 -16.12 -8.71 -3.10
N GLN A 163 -16.32 -9.98 -2.77
CA GLN A 163 -17.39 -10.79 -3.35
C GLN A 163 -18.79 -10.30 -2.96
N LYS A 164 -18.94 -9.81 -1.73
CA LYS A 164 -20.21 -9.26 -1.22
C LYS A 164 -20.44 -7.80 -1.63
N GLY A 165 -19.44 -7.12 -2.19
CA GLY A 165 -19.50 -5.69 -2.50
C GLY A 165 -19.48 -4.80 -1.23
N GLU A 166 -18.93 -5.30 -0.13
CA GLU A 166 -18.71 -4.50 1.09
C GLU A 166 -17.69 -3.40 0.83
N ILE A 167 -16.71 -3.66 -0.05
CA ILE A 167 -15.81 -2.68 -0.66
C ILE A 167 -15.84 -2.81 -2.18
N HIS A 168 -15.50 -1.73 -2.89
CA HIS A 168 -15.61 -1.69 -4.34
C HIS A 168 -14.53 -2.50 -5.05
N ALA A 169 -13.27 -2.32 -4.66
CA ALA A 169 -12.12 -2.90 -5.36
C ALA A 169 -10.89 -2.97 -4.44
N ALA A 170 -9.86 -3.71 -4.86
CA ALA A 170 -8.58 -3.75 -4.15
C ALA A 170 -7.37 -3.68 -5.11
N GLY A 171 -6.31 -2.99 -4.67
CA GLY A 171 -4.99 -2.98 -5.30
C GLY A 171 -3.95 -3.57 -4.34
N LEU A 172 -3.30 -4.66 -4.72
CA LEU A 172 -2.49 -5.47 -3.83
C LEU A 172 -1.08 -5.66 -4.40
N ASP A 173 -0.07 -5.25 -3.64
CA ASP A 173 1.34 -5.54 -3.92
C ASP A 173 1.87 -6.70 -3.06
N VAL A 174 1.12 -7.05 -2.00
CA VAL A 174 1.52 -8.07 -1.03
C VAL A 174 0.34 -8.99 -0.68
N PHE A 175 0.65 -10.24 -0.32
CA PHE A 175 -0.32 -11.29 -0.07
C PHE A 175 0.02 -12.03 1.24
N GLU A 176 -0.97 -12.69 1.83
CA GLU A 176 -0.77 -13.46 3.05
C GLU A 176 0.24 -14.59 2.83
N GLN A 177 0.19 -15.23 1.67
CA GLN A 177 1.20 -16.16 1.20
C GLN A 177 1.82 -15.64 -0.11
N GLU A 178 3.13 -15.54 -0.14
CA GLU A 178 3.91 -15.16 -1.33
C GLU A 178 4.87 -16.29 -1.72
N PRO A 179 4.87 -16.76 -2.99
CA PRO A 179 3.99 -16.36 -4.10
C PRO A 179 2.52 -16.68 -3.86
N LEU A 180 1.62 -15.82 -4.39
CA LEU A 180 0.18 -16.06 -4.35
C LEU A 180 -0.16 -17.38 -5.06
N SER A 181 -1.05 -18.18 -4.47
CA SER A 181 -1.52 -19.41 -5.09
C SER A 181 -2.19 -19.14 -6.43
N VAL A 182 -1.94 -20.01 -7.41
CA VAL A 182 -2.58 -19.96 -8.74
C VAL A 182 -4.10 -20.21 -8.67
N ASP A 183 -4.58 -20.80 -7.58
CA ASP A 183 -5.99 -21.06 -7.33
C ASP A 183 -6.66 -19.93 -6.50
N SER A 184 -5.94 -18.85 -6.18
CA SER A 184 -6.51 -17.75 -5.40
C SER A 184 -7.68 -17.09 -6.14
N PRO A 185 -8.82 -16.92 -5.49
CA PRO A 185 -9.97 -16.20 -6.06
C PRO A 185 -9.63 -14.77 -6.50
N LEU A 186 -8.65 -14.12 -5.87
CA LEU A 186 -8.20 -12.77 -6.20
C LEU A 186 -7.77 -12.64 -7.66
N LEU A 187 -7.20 -13.70 -8.26
CA LEU A 187 -6.72 -13.72 -9.64
C LEU A 187 -7.84 -13.65 -10.69
N SER A 188 -9.05 -14.05 -10.31
CA SER A 188 -10.23 -14.05 -11.21
C SER A 188 -11.16 -12.85 -10.99
N MET A 189 -10.88 -12.00 -10.02
CA MET A 189 -11.71 -10.83 -9.70
C MET A 189 -11.33 -9.63 -10.57
N ALA A 190 -12.24 -9.15 -11.41
CA ALA A 190 -12.03 -8.00 -12.28
C ALA A 190 -11.78 -6.69 -11.50
N ASN A 191 -12.29 -6.61 -10.25
CA ASN A 191 -12.10 -5.47 -9.36
C ASN A 191 -10.84 -5.57 -8.48
N VAL A 192 -9.91 -6.48 -8.80
CA VAL A 192 -8.63 -6.63 -8.11
C VAL A 192 -7.47 -6.36 -9.06
N VAL A 193 -6.57 -5.47 -8.65
CA VAL A 193 -5.25 -5.30 -9.29
C VAL A 193 -4.21 -5.93 -8.39
N ALA A 194 -3.62 -7.05 -8.83
CA ALA A 194 -2.62 -7.81 -8.10
C ALA A 194 -1.26 -7.70 -8.80
N VAL A 195 -0.22 -7.31 -8.07
CA VAL A 195 1.16 -7.26 -8.58
C VAL A 195 2.11 -8.00 -7.63
N PRO A 196 3.21 -8.62 -8.10
CA PRO A 196 3.99 -9.58 -7.34
C PRO A 196 5.09 -8.92 -6.49
N HIS A 197 4.71 -8.12 -5.48
CA HIS A 197 5.59 -7.47 -4.50
C HIS A 197 6.66 -6.61 -5.20
N ILE A 198 6.21 -5.72 -6.07
CA ILE A 198 7.07 -4.87 -6.90
C ILE A 198 7.33 -3.47 -6.33
N GLY A 199 6.87 -3.17 -5.13
CA GLY A 199 6.95 -1.83 -4.53
C GLY A 199 8.33 -1.17 -4.59
N SER A 200 9.41 -1.95 -4.51
CA SER A 200 10.79 -1.47 -4.67
C SER A 200 11.48 -1.94 -5.96
N ALA A 201 10.75 -2.50 -6.92
CA ALA A 201 11.33 -3.20 -8.06
C ALA A 201 11.63 -2.28 -9.25
N THR A 202 12.47 -1.27 -9.05
CA THR A 202 13.14 -0.54 -10.13
C THR A 202 14.63 -0.87 -10.14
N HIS A 203 15.27 -0.72 -11.27
CA HIS A 203 16.73 -0.95 -11.40
C HIS A 203 17.51 -0.07 -10.42
N GLU A 204 17.16 1.22 -10.35
CA GLU A 204 17.79 2.21 -9.49
C GLU A 204 17.64 1.87 -8.01
N THR A 205 16.42 1.56 -7.58
CA THR A 205 16.14 1.25 -6.17
C THR A 205 16.79 -0.07 -5.76
N ARG A 206 16.70 -1.12 -6.58
CA ARG A 206 17.33 -2.42 -6.28
C ARG A 206 18.84 -2.31 -6.23
N TYR A 207 19.47 -1.54 -7.14
CA TYR A 207 20.90 -1.24 -7.07
C TYR A 207 21.24 -0.46 -5.78
N GLY A 208 20.48 0.60 -5.47
CA GLY A 208 20.69 1.39 -4.27
C GLY A 208 20.53 0.57 -2.97
N MET A 209 19.56 -0.35 -2.93
CA MET A 209 19.40 -1.29 -1.80
C MET A 209 20.62 -2.21 -1.67
N ALA A 210 21.11 -2.76 -2.78
CA ALA A 210 22.30 -3.62 -2.77
C ALA A 210 23.55 -2.83 -2.31
N ALA A 211 23.77 -1.64 -2.84
CA ALA A 211 24.87 -0.76 -2.43
C ALA A 211 24.81 -0.43 -0.93
N CYS A 212 23.63 -0.02 -0.45
CA CYS A 212 23.42 0.25 0.98
C CYS A 212 23.66 -0.99 1.86
N ALA A 213 23.28 -2.18 1.41
CA ALA A 213 23.53 -3.42 2.14
C ALA A 213 25.02 -3.75 2.21
N VAL A 214 25.76 -3.51 1.12
CA VAL A 214 27.25 -3.68 1.09
C VAL A 214 27.92 -2.67 2.03
N ASP A 215 27.52 -1.41 1.98
CA ASP A 215 28.07 -0.37 2.87
C ASP A 215 27.82 -0.73 4.35
N ASN A 216 26.59 -1.15 4.67
CA ASN A 216 26.24 -1.62 6.01
C ASN A 216 27.10 -2.82 6.45
N LEU A 217 27.38 -3.76 5.55
CA LEU A 217 28.25 -4.90 5.85
C LEU A 217 29.68 -4.46 6.12
N ILE A 218 30.24 -3.55 5.31
CA ILE A 218 31.58 -3.01 5.49
C ILE A 218 31.67 -2.26 6.83
N ASP A 219 30.69 -1.41 7.15
CA ASP A 219 30.63 -0.70 8.41
C ASP A 219 30.57 -1.67 9.60
N ALA A 220 29.75 -2.72 9.52
CA ALA A 220 29.66 -3.75 10.57
C ALA A 220 30.97 -4.51 10.78
N LEU A 221 31.68 -4.86 9.70
CA LEU A 221 32.99 -5.51 9.78
C LEU A 221 34.08 -4.62 10.41
N GLN A 222 33.89 -3.28 10.36
CA GLN A 222 34.75 -2.30 11.00
C GLN A 222 34.29 -1.94 12.43
N GLY A 223 33.27 -2.64 12.96
CA GLY A 223 32.68 -2.36 14.27
C GLY A 223 31.78 -1.12 14.33
N LYS A 224 31.39 -0.57 13.17
CA LYS A 224 30.50 0.59 13.03
C LYS A 224 29.07 0.12 12.77
N VAL A 225 28.32 -0.21 13.83
CA VAL A 225 26.97 -0.79 13.73
C VAL A 225 25.82 0.20 14.04
N GLU A 226 26.12 1.48 14.22
CA GLU A 226 25.13 2.49 14.63
C GLU A 226 24.13 2.84 13.53
N LYS A 227 24.56 2.86 12.27
CA LYS A 227 23.75 3.24 11.13
C LYS A 227 22.98 2.04 10.60
N ASN A 228 21.66 2.19 10.42
CA ASN A 228 20.78 1.16 9.85
C ASN A 228 20.73 -0.16 10.63
N CYS A 229 21.15 -0.21 11.88
CA CYS A 229 21.02 -1.38 12.74
C CYS A 229 19.59 -1.49 13.30
N VAL A 230 18.99 -2.67 13.21
CA VAL A 230 17.61 -2.93 13.68
C VAL A 230 17.59 -3.40 15.14
N ASN A 231 18.74 -3.90 15.62
CA ASN A 231 18.89 -4.46 16.97
C ASN A 231 20.14 -3.93 17.69
N PRO A 232 20.31 -2.61 17.84
CA PRO A 232 21.54 -1.99 18.36
C PRO A 232 21.88 -2.41 19.80
N HIS A 233 20.95 -3.00 20.55
CA HIS A 233 21.13 -3.41 21.95
C HIS A 233 21.62 -4.86 22.14
N VAL A 234 21.92 -5.58 21.04
CA VAL A 234 22.38 -6.98 21.08
C VAL A 234 23.91 -7.06 20.86
N ALA A 235 24.58 -5.92 20.77
CA ALA A 235 26.01 -5.80 20.45
C ALA A 235 26.93 -5.89 21.68
N ASP A 236 26.52 -6.50 22.80
CA ASP A 236 27.36 -6.81 23.98
C ASP A 236 27.60 -8.31 24.11
#